data_5fc0ca3f9982eae5d158831a5a85142b
#
_entry.id   5fc0ca3f9982eae5d158831a5a85142b
#
_cell.length_a   1.000
_cell.length_b   1.000
_cell.length_c   1.000
_cell.angle_alpha   90.00
_cell.angle_beta   90.00
_cell.angle_gamma   90.00
#
_symmetry.space_group_name_H-M   'P 1'
#
loop_
_entity.id
_entity.type
_entity.pdbx_description
1 polymer ?
#
loop_
_entity_poly.entity_id
_entity_poly.type
_entity_poly.pdbx_seq_one_letter_code
_entity_poly.pdbx_strand_id
1 'polypeptide(L)'
;MNFEKKAYWWEIGEALKPTQELDTLPIDTDFVVIGAGYAGLSAALTVARRGKSVIVVDGGMPGFGASTRNGGICSGQIRPSLSALRTNFGIDFANNVYSEGVDARYDLIKFCEDEKIDCQLQMTGRFTGAMSQSDYDKQCREADNLNEIIGHKAYMVKKQDQQNEINTNLFFGGMVREEIGGFHPGKFFSGLLRIAEKAGVSVSFNNKVTEILDRKTGGKSIVTSMGTINTGKVIVATNAYTGRKYNFTKFLRQRLVPTQSCIIVTEKLGIDAVKKYMPKLRMYGNTANIYSYFRPTPDRERILLGSRSFDRSEPSKKSVIYLKKNLVKIFPELIDCKVDYCWLGNVAFTKSQLPTVFQHNDIYYAAGFAGSGTVWARWLGKKAAEMAIGISNKPSVFYGPPPAKLPFYDGNPWFLPMINKYYSFKDWFKTKRT
;
A
#
# COMPACT_ATOMS: atom_id res chain seq x y z
N MET A 1 -7.69 -12.42 25.71
CA MET A 1 -6.67 -11.97 24.74
C MET A 1 -6.48 -10.49 24.94
N ASN A 2 -5.33 -10.09 25.45
CA ASN A 2 -4.89 -8.69 25.47
C ASN A 2 -3.96 -8.50 24.27
N PHE A 3 -4.16 -7.45 23.50
CA PHE A 3 -3.32 -7.04 22.38
C PHE A 3 -3.43 -5.53 22.21
N GLU A 4 -2.34 -4.93 21.71
CA GLU A 4 -2.28 -3.50 21.38
C GLU A 4 -3.06 -3.23 20.08
N LYS A 5 -4.03 -2.30 20.12
CA LYS A 5 -4.83 -1.90 18.95
C LYS A 5 -4.14 -0.80 18.14
N LYS A 6 -2.82 -0.85 18.02
CA LYS A 6 -2.01 0.09 17.25
C LYS A 6 -1.13 -0.64 16.25
N ALA A 7 -0.67 0.07 15.23
CA ALA A 7 0.30 -0.51 14.29
C ALA A 7 1.64 -0.74 15.01
N TYR A 8 2.20 -1.94 14.86
CA TYR A 8 3.55 -2.28 15.35
C TYR A 8 4.60 -1.26 14.87
N TRP A 9 4.40 -0.73 13.68
CA TRP A 9 5.28 0.27 13.08
C TRP A 9 5.35 1.61 13.83
N TRP A 10 4.44 1.84 14.77
CA TRP A 10 4.38 3.04 15.59
C TRP A 10 5.23 2.96 16.87
N GLU A 11 5.86 1.82 17.14
CA GLU A 11 6.82 1.67 18.25
C GLU A 11 8.05 2.59 18.11
N ILE A 12 8.28 3.19 16.95
CA ILE A 12 9.32 4.22 16.77
C ILE A 12 8.95 5.57 17.41
N GLY A 13 7.72 5.70 17.95
CA GLY A 13 7.29 6.83 18.78
C GLY A 13 7.50 8.20 18.15
N GLU A 14 8.27 9.05 18.80
CA GLU A 14 8.56 10.44 18.41
C GLU A 14 9.11 10.57 16.98
N ALA A 15 9.74 9.54 16.44
CA ALA A 15 10.26 9.58 15.08
C ALA A 15 9.18 9.75 13.99
N LEU A 16 7.89 9.53 14.32
CA LEU A 16 6.77 9.80 13.42
C LEU A 16 6.34 11.27 13.38
N LYS A 17 6.70 12.06 14.38
CA LYS A 17 6.32 13.47 14.46
C LYS A 17 7.04 14.32 13.42
N PRO A 18 6.45 15.42 12.95
CA PRO A 18 7.16 16.41 12.13
C PRO A 18 8.27 17.04 12.94
N THR A 19 9.31 17.54 12.28
CA THR A 19 10.40 18.26 12.92
C THR A 19 9.96 19.63 13.41
N GLN A 20 8.94 20.21 12.78
CA GLN A 20 8.36 21.49 13.14
C GLN A 20 6.84 21.42 12.99
N GLU A 21 6.12 21.76 14.04
CA GLU A 21 4.68 22.01 13.96
C GLU A 21 4.43 23.43 13.41
N LEU A 22 3.38 23.55 12.58
CA LEU A 22 3.00 24.84 12.02
C LEU A 22 1.96 25.51 12.91
N ASP A 23 2.33 26.62 13.52
CA ASP A 23 1.41 27.45 14.31
C ASP A 23 0.42 28.22 13.42
N THR A 24 0.86 28.60 12.23
CA THR A 24 0.05 29.36 11.27
C THR A 24 0.18 28.80 9.87
N LEU A 25 -0.90 28.91 9.08
CA LEU A 25 -0.90 28.50 7.68
C LEU A 25 -0.40 29.63 6.77
N PRO A 26 0.30 29.34 5.67
CA PRO A 26 0.55 30.33 4.64
C PRO A 26 -0.76 30.79 4.00
N ILE A 27 -0.87 32.07 3.70
CA ILE A 27 -2.04 32.62 3.01
C ILE A 27 -2.07 32.16 1.55
N ASP A 28 -0.91 32.17 0.89
CA ASP A 28 -0.74 31.79 -0.52
C ASP A 28 0.43 30.82 -0.69
N THR A 29 0.30 29.89 -1.63
CA THR A 29 1.35 28.92 -2.02
C THR A 29 1.16 28.49 -3.48
N ASP A 30 2.23 28.03 -4.16
CA ASP A 30 2.09 27.46 -5.50
C ASP A 30 1.25 26.18 -5.50
N PHE A 31 1.47 25.31 -4.49
CA PHE A 31 0.81 24.00 -4.41
C PHE A 31 0.26 23.70 -3.03
N VAL A 32 -0.95 23.15 -2.99
CA VAL A 32 -1.47 22.42 -1.81
C VAL A 32 -1.59 20.95 -2.14
N VAL A 33 -1.03 20.10 -1.27
CA VAL A 33 -1.18 18.66 -1.34
C VAL A 33 -2.09 18.18 -0.20
N ILE A 34 -3.14 17.44 -0.51
CA ILE A 34 -4.10 16.92 0.48
C ILE A 34 -3.82 15.46 0.75
N GLY A 35 -3.34 15.18 1.97
CA GLY A 35 -2.92 13.87 2.44
C GLY A 35 -1.41 13.71 2.55
N ALA A 36 -0.89 13.54 3.78
CA ALA A 36 0.53 13.39 4.10
C ALA A 36 1.01 11.91 4.14
N GLY A 37 0.44 11.05 3.30
CA GLY A 37 0.95 9.69 3.10
C GLY A 37 2.14 9.66 2.12
N TYR A 38 2.61 8.45 1.77
CA TYR A 38 3.71 8.29 0.80
C TYR A 38 3.48 9.04 -0.52
N ALA A 39 2.24 9.03 -1.04
CA ALA A 39 1.92 9.72 -2.28
C ALA A 39 2.02 11.24 -2.13
N GLY A 40 1.41 11.80 -1.08
CA GLY A 40 1.39 13.25 -0.88
C GLY A 40 2.76 13.82 -0.53
N LEU A 41 3.49 13.18 0.39
CA LEU A 41 4.85 13.61 0.74
C LEU A 41 5.81 13.53 -0.46
N SER A 42 5.68 12.47 -1.28
CA SER A 42 6.51 12.33 -2.50
C SER A 42 6.13 13.36 -3.57
N ALA A 43 4.85 13.69 -3.71
CA ALA A 43 4.40 14.75 -4.58
C ALA A 43 4.94 16.11 -4.13
N ALA A 44 4.78 16.43 -2.84
CA ALA A 44 5.27 17.69 -2.26
C ALA A 44 6.80 17.83 -2.38
N LEU A 45 7.55 16.77 -2.07
CA LEU A 45 9.00 16.74 -2.24
C LEU A 45 9.40 17.00 -3.70
N THR A 46 8.67 16.42 -4.66
CA THR A 46 8.92 16.65 -6.09
C THR A 46 8.69 18.10 -6.48
N VAL A 47 7.63 18.72 -5.96
CA VAL A 47 7.30 20.15 -6.16
C VAL A 47 8.37 21.05 -5.55
N ALA A 48 8.73 20.82 -4.27
CA ALA A 48 9.71 21.61 -3.54
C ALA A 48 11.11 21.57 -4.20
N ARG A 49 11.54 20.39 -4.68
CA ARG A 49 12.81 20.22 -5.42
C ARG A 49 12.85 20.95 -6.76
N ARG A 50 11.72 21.49 -7.22
CA ARG A 50 11.60 22.38 -8.40
C ARG A 50 11.48 23.84 -8.04
N GLY A 51 11.79 24.21 -6.79
CA GLY A 51 11.77 25.59 -6.30
C GLY A 51 10.39 26.19 -6.17
N LYS A 52 9.33 25.36 -6.07
CA LYS A 52 7.96 25.80 -5.87
C LYS A 52 7.56 25.72 -4.41
N SER A 53 6.83 26.70 -3.93
CA SER A 53 6.25 26.65 -2.59
C SER A 53 5.15 25.59 -2.50
N VAL A 54 5.15 24.81 -1.42
CA VAL A 54 4.18 23.73 -1.23
C VAL A 54 3.87 23.49 0.23
N ILE A 55 2.60 23.31 0.54
CA ILE A 55 2.14 22.82 1.83
C ILE A 55 1.37 21.50 1.67
N VAL A 56 1.62 20.57 2.58
CA VAL A 56 0.84 19.34 2.73
C VAL A 56 -0.12 19.50 3.90
N VAL A 57 -1.40 19.21 3.69
CA VAL A 57 -2.44 19.23 4.73
C VAL A 57 -3.00 17.84 4.94
N ASP A 58 -2.99 17.34 6.17
CA ASP A 58 -3.54 16.04 6.54
C ASP A 58 -4.50 16.16 7.72
N GLY A 59 -5.66 15.53 7.59
CA GLY A 59 -6.70 15.53 8.63
C GLY A 59 -6.44 14.59 9.81
N GLY A 60 -5.36 13.81 9.80
CA GLY A 60 -4.94 12.89 10.83
C GLY A 60 -3.60 13.26 11.46
N MET A 61 -3.24 12.51 12.50
CA MET A 61 -1.89 12.60 13.08
C MET A 61 -0.83 12.06 12.10
N PRO A 62 0.45 12.40 12.27
CA PRO A 62 1.53 11.88 11.44
C PRO A 62 1.49 10.35 11.36
N GLY A 63 1.55 9.82 10.14
CA GLY A 63 1.53 8.37 9.92
C GLY A 63 0.20 7.67 10.22
N PHE A 64 -0.91 8.38 10.44
CA PHE A 64 -2.19 7.74 10.72
C PHE A 64 -2.72 6.87 9.57
N GLY A 65 -2.40 7.22 8.33
CA GLY A 65 -2.93 6.59 7.12
C GLY A 65 -2.32 5.21 6.79
N ALA A 66 -2.64 4.70 5.61
CA ALA A 66 -2.19 3.40 5.11
C ALA A 66 -0.66 3.29 4.98
N SER A 67 0.06 4.40 4.90
CA SER A 67 1.52 4.45 4.75
C SER A 67 2.26 3.80 5.91
N THR A 68 1.70 3.82 7.12
CA THR A 68 2.27 3.15 8.29
C THR A 68 1.40 2.02 8.83
N ARG A 69 0.42 1.56 8.06
CA ARG A 69 -0.48 0.45 8.43
C ARG A 69 -0.42 -0.73 7.47
N ASN A 70 0.53 -0.72 6.53
CA ASN A 70 0.72 -1.78 5.53
C ASN A 70 1.72 -2.85 6.02
N GLY A 71 1.89 -3.92 5.24
CA GLY A 71 2.79 -5.03 5.57
C GLY A 71 4.28 -4.77 5.25
N GLY A 72 4.62 -3.61 4.70
CA GLY A 72 6.02 -3.25 4.38
C GLY A 72 6.65 -4.07 3.26
N ILE A 73 5.88 -4.53 2.26
CA ILE A 73 6.39 -5.32 1.14
C ILE A 73 6.80 -4.40 -0.01
N CYS A 74 8.07 -4.45 -0.41
CA CYS A 74 8.66 -3.71 -1.52
C CYS A 74 8.63 -4.57 -2.80
N SER A 75 7.59 -4.44 -3.63
CA SER A 75 7.40 -5.34 -4.77
C SER A 75 7.28 -4.67 -6.14
N GLY A 76 6.70 -3.50 -6.25
CA GLY A 76 6.31 -2.92 -7.54
C GLY A 76 5.20 -3.70 -8.28
N GLN A 77 4.65 -4.77 -7.68
CA GLN A 77 3.51 -5.49 -8.26
C GLN A 77 2.22 -4.69 -8.13
N ILE A 78 1.25 -4.99 -8.99
CA ILE A 78 -0.14 -4.57 -8.85
C ILE A 78 -1.05 -5.76 -8.56
N ARG A 79 -2.33 -5.52 -8.28
CA ARG A 79 -3.28 -6.58 -7.93
C ARG A 79 -3.53 -7.59 -9.06
N PRO A 80 -3.78 -7.21 -10.33
CA PRO A 80 -3.90 -8.15 -11.42
C PRO A 80 -2.56 -8.83 -11.75
N SER A 81 -2.59 -10.12 -12.07
CA SER A 81 -1.43 -10.86 -12.60
C SER A 81 -1.06 -10.38 -14.01
N LEU A 82 0.15 -10.68 -14.46
CA LEU A 82 0.59 -10.36 -15.82
C LEU A 82 -0.35 -11.00 -16.86
N SER A 83 -0.69 -12.28 -16.67
CA SER A 83 -1.61 -12.99 -17.53
C SER A 83 -2.99 -12.33 -17.59
N ALA A 84 -3.53 -11.90 -16.45
CA ALA A 84 -4.80 -11.19 -16.40
C ALA A 84 -4.76 -9.82 -17.10
N LEU A 85 -3.65 -9.10 -16.96
CA LEU A 85 -3.45 -7.83 -17.68
C LEU A 85 -3.36 -8.04 -19.19
N ARG A 86 -2.57 -9.03 -19.65
CA ARG A 86 -2.44 -9.37 -21.08
C ARG A 86 -3.82 -9.69 -21.69
N THR A 87 -4.64 -10.44 -20.96
CA THR A 87 -5.99 -10.78 -21.42
C THR A 87 -6.94 -9.57 -21.48
N ASN A 88 -6.91 -8.70 -20.47
CA ASN A 88 -7.91 -7.63 -20.34
C ASN A 88 -7.50 -6.31 -21.02
N PHE A 89 -6.20 -6.06 -21.21
CA PHE A 89 -5.68 -4.76 -21.66
C PHE A 89 -4.63 -4.86 -22.77
N GLY A 90 -4.28 -6.09 -23.21
CA GLY A 90 -3.28 -6.33 -24.24
C GLY A 90 -1.86 -6.51 -23.68
N ILE A 91 -0.99 -7.09 -24.53
CA ILE A 91 0.37 -7.50 -24.16
C ILE A 91 1.24 -6.27 -23.83
N ASP A 92 1.20 -5.24 -24.68
CA ASP A 92 2.05 -4.04 -24.53
C ASP A 92 1.73 -3.28 -23.23
N PHE A 93 0.42 -3.08 -22.95
CA PHE A 93 0.02 -2.44 -21.70
C PHE A 93 0.47 -3.25 -20.48
N ALA A 94 0.27 -4.57 -20.51
CA ALA A 94 0.64 -5.46 -19.41
C ALA A 94 2.16 -5.44 -19.15
N ASN A 95 2.97 -5.53 -20.20
CA ASN A 95 4.42 -5.49 -20.10
C ASN A 95 4.91 -4.12 -19.59
N ASN A 96 4.34 -3.02 -20.09
CA ASN A 96 4.67 -1.67 -19.63
C ASN A 96 4.32 -1.47 -18.14
N VAL A 97 3.19 -1.99 -17.66
CA VAL A 97 2.82 -1.95 -16.24
C VAL A 97 3.85 -2.66 -15.36
N TYR A 98 4.29 -3.85 -15.77
CA TYR A 98 5.29 -4.60 -15.02
C TYR A 98 6.69 -3.97 -15.10
N SER A 99 7.08 -3.44 -16.26
CA SER A 99 8.33 -2.68 -16.41
C SER A 99 8.34 -1.41 -15.57
N GLU A 100 7.24 -0.63 -15.56
CA GLU A 100 7.14 0.54 -14.69
C GLU A 100 7.15 0.15 -13.20
N GLY A 101 6.62 -1.03 -12.84
CA GLY A 101 6.72 -1.58 -11.50
C GLY A 101 8.15 -1.87 -11.07
N VAL A 102 9.01 -2.31 -12.01
CA VAL A 102 10.46 -2.44 -11.79
C VAL A 102 11.09 -1.07 -11.57
N ASP A 103 10.80 -0.10 -12.45
CA ASP A 103 11.31 1.29 -12.33
C ASP A 103 10.91 1.89 -10.96
N ALA A 104 9.64 1.74 -10.57
CA ALA A 104 9.11 2.28 -9.31
C ALA A 104 9.78 1.65 -8.07
N ARG A 105 10.07 0.34 -8.11
CA ARG A 105 10.77 -0.37 -7.04
C ARG A 105 12.23 0.10 -6.95
N TYR A 106 12.93 0.18 -8.06
CA TYR A 106 14.32 0.68 -8.09
C TYR A 106 14.40 2.13 -7.62
N ASP A 107 13.47 3.01 -8.06
CA ASP A 107 13.41 4.39 -7.60
C ASP A 107 13.20 4.50 -6.07
N LEU A 108 12.41 3.59 -5.47
CA LEU A 108 12.26 3.55 -4.00
C LEU A 108 13.55 3.11 -3.31
N ILE A 109 14.19 2.05 -3.80
CA ILE A 109 15.44 1.51 -3.23
C ILE A 109 16.53 2.59 -3.30
N LYS A 110 16.74 3.13 -4.51
CA LYS A 110 17.71 4.20 -4.74
C LYS A 110 17.44 5.44 -3.91
N PHE A 111 16.17 5.83 -3.73
CA PHE A 111 15.81 6.95 -2.87
C PHE A 111 16.19 6.70 -1.40
N CYS A 112 16.00 5.48 -0.89
CA CYS A 112 16.43 5.14 0.46
C CYS A 112 17.96 5.23 0.61
N GLU A 113 18.71 4.81 -0.40
CA GLU A 113 20.18 4.85 -0.43
C GLU A 113 20.69 6.29 -0.52
N ASP A 114 20.24 7.05 -1.52
CA ASP A 114 20.68 8.43 -1.79
C ASP A 114 20.37 9.36 -0.60
N GLU A 115 19.19 9.20 0.02
CA GLU A 115 18.75 10.02 1.14
C GLU A 115 19.11 9.44 2.52
N LYS A 116 19.83 8.34 2.54
CA LYS A 116 20.28 7.63 3.76
C LYS A 116 19.14 7.33 4.74
N ILE A 117 18.00 6.84 4.20
CA ILE A 117 16.86 6.44 5.02
C ILE A 117 17.09 5.02 5.55
N ASP A 118 17.41 4.88 6.83
CA ASP A 118 17.42 3.58 7.49
C ASP A 118 15.98 3.11 7.77
N CYS A 119 15.34 2.55 6.76
CA CYS A 119 14.05 1.89 6.90
C CYS A 119 14.16 0.36 7.03
N GLN A 120 15.33 -0.17 7.35
CA GLN A 120 15.58 -1.61 7.46
C GLN A 120 15.15 -2.37 6.19
N LEU A 121 15.49 -1.83 5.03
CA LEU A 121 15.18 -2.45 3.74
C LEU A 121 15.95 -3.76 3.57
N GLN A 122 15.23 -4.85 3.27
CA GLN A 122 15.76 -6.20 3.11
C GLN A 122 15.18 -6.81 1.82
N MET A 123 16.04 -7.04 0.82
CA MET A 123 15.66 -7.60 -0.47
C MET A 123 15.85 -9.13 -0.44
N THR A 124 15.05 -9.84 0.36
CA THR A 124 15.16 -11.28 0.61
C THR A 124 14.30 -12.14 -0.32
N GLY A 125 13.61 -11.54 -1.26
CA GLY A 125 12.66 -12.21 -2.14
C GLY A 125 11.30 -12.44 -1.51
N ARG A 126 10.41 -13.02 -2.32
CA ARG A 126 9.06 -13.40 -1.90
C ARG A 126 8.73 -14.82 -2.35
N PHE A 127 8.22 -15.63 -1.43
CA PHE A 127 7.61 -16.91 -1.73
C PHE A 127 6.08 -16.77 -1.72
N THR A 128 5.40 -17.26 -2.76
CA THR A 128 3.94 -17.31 -2.84
C THR A 128 3.50 -18.77 -2.95
N GLY A 129 3.01 -19.33 -1.84
CA GLY A 129 2.57 -20.72 -1.76
C GLY A 129 1.29 -20.99 -2.55
N ALA A 130 1.29 -22.04 -3.34
CA ALA A 130 0.14 -22.51 -4.09
C ALA A 130 -0.83 -23.27 -3.17
N MET A 131 -2.12 -22.87 -3.17
CA MET A 131 -3.15 -23.51 -2.34
C MET A 131 -3.72 -24.79 -2.96
N SER A 132 -3.38 -25.08 -4.21
CA SER A 132 -3.77 -26.29 -4.96
C SER A 132 -2.78 -26.57 -6.07
N GLN A 133 -2.79 -27.79 -6.63
CA GLN A 133 -1.99 -28.13 -7.80
C GLN A 133 -2.31 -27.21 -8.99
N SER A 134 -3.59 -26.92 -9.24
CA SER A 134 -3.98 -25.97 -10.29
C SER A 134 -3.43 -24.55 -10.09
N ASP A 135 -3.27 -24.12 -8.84
CA ASP A 135 -2.63 -22.81 -8.55
C ASP A 135 -1.12 -22.88 -8.80
N TYR A 136 -0.47 -24.01 -8.49
CA TYR A 136 0.94 -24.24 -8.81
C TYR A 136 1.18 -24.19 -10.32
N ASP A 137 0.37 -24.90 -11.10
CA ASP A 137 0.49 -24.91 -12.58
C ASP A 137 0.27 -23.53 -13.21
N LYS A 138 -0.62 -22.72 -12.61
CA LYS A 138 -0.79 -21.31 -13.01
C LYS A 138 0.44 -20.48 -12.68
N GLN A 139 1.05 -20.71 -11.52
CA GLN A 139 2.28 -20.00 -11.14
C GLN A 139 3.47 -20.39 -12.02
N CYS A 140 3.56 -21.65 -12.52
CA CYS A 140 4.58 -22.02 -13.50
C CYS A 140 4.50 -21.12 -14.75
N ARG A 141 3.32 -21.04 -15.36
CA ARG A 141 3.10 -20.19 -16.54
C ARG A 141 3.35 -18.70 -16.26
N GLU A 142 2.98 -18.24 -15.08
CA GLU A 142 3.21 -16.83 -14.69
C GLU A 142 4.71 -16.57 -14.48
N ALA A 143 5.47 -17.52 -13.92
CA ALA A 143 6.93 -17.41 -13.74
C ALA A 143 7.64 -17.26 -15.08
N ASP A 144 7.27 -18.11 -16.08
CA ASP A 144 7.83 -18.05 -17.43
C ASP A 144 7.57 -16.67 -18.06
N ASN A 145 6.32 -16.21 -18.04
CA ASN A 145 5.95 -14.89 -18.56
C ASN A 145 6.67 -13.73 -17.86
N LEU A 146 6.89 -13.82 -16.55
CA LEU A 146 7.58 -12.77 -15.78
C LEU A 146 9.06 -12.69 -16.16
N ASN A 147 9.72 -13.83 -16.39
CA ASN A 147 11.13 -13.89 -16.75
C ASN A 147 11.43 -13.31 -18.15
N GLU A 148 10.41 -13.14 -18.99
CA GLU A 148 10.53 -12.40 -20.26
C GLU A 148 10.72 -10.88 -20.06
N ILE A 149 10.34 -10.36 -18.88
CA ILE A 149 10.42 -8.94 -18.56
C ILE A 149 11.68 -8.67 -17.76
N ILE A 150 12.56 -7.80 -18.27
CA ILE A 150 13.82 -7.42 -17.60
C ILE A 150 13.55 -6.90 -16.19
N GLY A 151 14.33 -7.37 -15.21
CA GLY A 151 14.23 -6.97 -13.81
C GLY A 151 13.28 -7.83 -12.99
N HIS A 152 12.66 -8.86 -13.58
CA HIS A 152 11.97 -9.92 -12.87
C HIS A 152 12.80 -11.20 -12.84
N LYS A 153 12.80 -11.88 -11.69
CA LYS A 153 13.45 -13.18 -11.48
C LYS A 153 12.49 -14.07 -10.69
N ALA A 154 11.84 -14.98 -11.41
CA ALA A 154 10.86 -15.89 -10.86
C ALA A 154 11.28 -17.33 -11.10
N TYR A 155 11.14 -18.20 -10.09
CA TYR A 155 11.32 -19.65 -10.23
C TYR A 155 10.32 -20.40 -9.34
N MET A 156 10.10 -21.65 -9.71
CA MET A 156 9.17 -22.51 -8.99
C MET A 156 9.90 -23.42 -8.00
N VAL A 157 9.32 -23.57 -6.83
CA VAL A 157 9.75 -24.50 -5.78
C VAL A 157 8.72 -25.62 -5.68
N LYS A 158 9.16 -26.87 -5.86
CA LYS A 158 8.28 -28.04 -5.77
C LYS A 158 7.85 -28.29 -4.32
N LYS A 159 6.75 -29.01 -4.13
CA LYS A 159 6.22 -29.33 -2.80
C LYS A 159 7.25 -30.05 -1.90
N GLN A 160 8.02 -30.95 -2.45
CA GLN A 160 9.07 -31.70 -1.72
C GLN A 160 10.20 -30.78 -1.21
N ASP A 161 10.49 -29.69 -1.90
CA ASP A 161 11.60 -28.78 -1.61
C ASP A 161 11.14 -27.53 -0.83
N GLN A 162 9.83 -27.36 -0.61
CA GLN A 162 9.28 -26.11 -0.05
C GLN A 162 9.76 -25.82 1.37
N GLN A 163 10.17 -26.83 2.14
CA GLN A 163 10.68 -26.64 3.50
C GLN A 163 11.98 -25.81 3.53
N ASN A 164 12.72 -25.76 2.42
CA ASN A 164 13.88 -24.87 2.28
C ASN A 164 13.49 -23.38 2.19
N GLU A 165 12.24 -23.10 1.84
CA GLU A 165 11.68 -21.73 1.73
C GLU A 165 10.76 -21.40 2.90
N ILE A 166 9.93 -22.35 3.30
CA ILE A 166 8.95 -22.20 4.37
C ILE A 166 8.64 -23.57 4.99
N ASN A 167 8.76 -23.67 6.30
CA ASN A 167 8.50 -24.92 7.02
C ASN A 167 7.00 -25.08 7.30
N THR A 168 6.27 -25.56 6.31
CA THR A 168 4.83 -25.88 6.38
C THR A 168 4.45 -26.95 5.37
N ASN A 169 3.39 -27.69 5.67
CA ASN A 169 2.81 -28.68 4.75
C ASN A 169 1.56 -28.12 4.00
N LEU A 170 1.21 -26.84 4.22
CA LEU A 170 -0.03 -26.26 3.70
C LEU A 170 -0.04 -26.12 2.18
N PHE A 171 1.12 -25.87 1.56
CA PHE A 171 1.20 -25.49 0.15
C PHE A 171 1.57 -26.66 -0.76
N PHE A 172 1.24 -26.54 -2.04
CA PHE A 172 1.61 -27.45 -3.14
C PHE A 172 2.91 -27.00 -3.82
N GLY A 173 3.88 -26.49 -3.05
CA GLY A 173 5.00 -25.74 -3.55
C GLY A 173 4.63 -24.27 -3.77
N GLY A 174 5.36 -23.54 -4.62
CA GLY A 174 5.06 -22.13 -4.87
C GLY A 174 6.11 -21.45 -5.74
N MET A 175 5.84 -20.18 -6.03
CA MET A 175 6.70 -19.31 -6.83
C MET A 175 7.55 -18.42 -5.93
N VAL A 176 8.85 -18.38 -6.17
CA VAL A 176 9.77 -17.40 -5.60
C VAL A 176 10.00 -16.28 -6.61
N ARG A 177 10.01 -15.04 -6.11
CA ARG A 177 10.43 -13.83 -6.83
C ARG A 177 11.53 -13.16 -6.04
N GLU A 178 12.76 -13.19 -6.56
CA GLU A 178 13.95 -12.74 -5.83
C GLU A 178 14.04 -11.22 -5.68
N GLU A 179 13.48 -10.49 -6.64
CA GLU A 179 13.54 -9.03 -6.71
C GLU A 179 12.63 -8.30 -5.72
N ILE A 180 11.88 -9.03 -4.90
CA ILE A 180 10.95 -8.47 -3.92
C ILE A 180 11.61 -8.43 -2.54
N GLY A 181 11.30 -7.39 -1.77
CA GLY A 181 11.79 -7.24 -0.41
C GLY A 181 10.77 -6.69 0.55
N GLY A 182 11.26 -6.23 1.68
CA GLY A 182 10.44 -5.57 2.68
C GLY A 182 11.21 -4.54 3.48
N PHE A 183 10.50 -3.63 4.10
CA PHE A 183 11.06 -2.58 4.93
C PHE A 183 10.16 -2.28 6.13
N HIS A 184 10.58 -1.38 7.00
CA HIS A 184 9.81 -0.88 8.14
C HIS A 184 9.00 0.37 7.72
N PRO A 185 7.67 0.26 7.53
CA PRO A 185 6.83 1.36 7.04
C PRO A 185 6.90 2.66 7.83
N GLY A 186 6.96 2.57 9.16
CA GLY A 186 7.07 3.75 10.03
C GLY A 186 8.39 4.49 9.83
N LYS A 187 9.52 3.77 9.78
CA LYS A 187 10.85 4.37 9.53
C LYS A 187 10.94 5.00 8.15
N PHE A 188 10.39 4.34 7.13
CA PHE A 188 10.33 4.91 5.78
C PHE A 188 9.47 6.19 5.72
N PHE A 189 8.30 6.18 6.37
CA PHE A 189 7.46 7.37 6.48
C PHE A 189 8.19 8.53 7.14
N SER A 190 8.80 8.27 8.30
CA SER A 190 9.57 9.25 9.05
C SER A 190 10.74 9.83 8.24
N GLY A 191 11.49 8.98 7.53
CA GLY A 191 12.57 9.42 6.65
C GLY A 191 12.05 10.31 5.52
N LEU A 192 10.99 9.89 4.82
CA LEU A 192 10.37 10.67 3.74
C LEU A 192 9.84 12.02 4.24
N LEU A 193 9.20 12.07 5.41
CA LEU A 193 8.71 13.30 6.02
C LEU A 193 9.87 14.29 6.28
N ARG A 194 10.92 13.84 6.95
CA ARG A 194 12.09 14.69 7.24
C ARG A 194 12.77 15.23 5.98
N ILE A 195 12.86 14.42 4.94
CA ILE A 195 13.44 14.86 3.66
C ILE A 195 12.55 15.88 2.98
N ALA A 196 11.22 15.69 3.04
CA ALA A 196 10.29 16.67 2.52
C ALA A 196 10.41 18.01 3.26
N GLU A 197 10.45 18.00 4.60
CA GLU A 197 10.65 19.19 5.44
C GLU A 197 11.99 19.87 5.15
N LYS A 198 13.08 19.10 5.06
CA LYS A 198 14.41 19.62 4.67
C LYS A 198 14.43 20.27 3.29
N ALA A 199 13.59 19.83 2.38
CA ALA A 199 13.43 20.41 1.05
C ALA A 199 12.51 21.64 1.04
N GLY A 200 12.01 22.10 2.19
CA GLY A 200 11.14 23.29 2.32
C GLY A 200 9.64 22.97 2.23
N VAL A 201 9.24 21.71 2.33
CA VAL A 201 7.82 21.35 2.38
C VAL A 201 7.26 21.68 3.76
N SER A 202 6.26 22.54 3.83
CA SER A 202 5.45 22.74 5.04
C SER A 202 4.43 21.60 5.20
N VAL A 203 4.26 21.05 6.40
CA VAL A 203 3.29 19.98 6.65
C VAL A 203 2.41 20.34 7.85
N SER A 204 1.08 20.34 7.65
CA SER A 204 0.09 20.60 8.69
C SER A 204 -0.73 19.35 8.96
N PHE A 205 -0.53 18.72 10.10
CA PHE A 205 -1.27 17.56 10.57
C PHE A 205 -2.48 17.96 11.43
N ASN A 206 -3.38 17.00 11.67
CA ASN A 206 -4.65 17.22 12.39
C ASN A 206 -5.48 18.37 11.81
N ASN A 207 -5.19 18.76 10.59
CA ASN A 207 -5.81 19.87 9.87
C ASN A 207 -6.66 19.33 8.72
N LYS A 208 -7.97 19.34 8.87
CA LYS A 208 -8.91 18.74 7.90
C LYS A 208 -9.30 19.76 6.83
N VAL A 209 -9.06 19.41 5.57
CA VAL A 209 -9.68 20.11 4.45
C VAL A 209 -11.18 19.85 4.46
N THR A 210 -11.96 20.91 4.41
CA THR A 210 -13.43 20.87 4.40
C THR A 210 -14.01 21.24 3.04
N GLU A 211 -13.35 22.16 2.30
CA GLU A 211 -13.81 22.63 0.99
C GLU A 211 -12.63 22.92 0.06
N ILE A 212 -12.88 22.81 -1.24
CA ILE A 212 -12.01 23.29 -2.32
C ILE A 212 -12.88 24.20 -3.19
N LEU A 213 -12.54 25.47 -3.25
CA LEU A 213 -13.30 26.49 -3.95
C LEU A 213 -12.51 27.08 -5.10
N ASP A 214 -13.19 27.38 -6.21
CA ASP A 214 -12.59 28.12 -7.33
C ASP A 214 -12.41 29.59 -6.98
N ARG A 215 -11.26 30.14 -7.35
CA ARG A 215 -10.99 31.60 -7.19
C ARG A 215 -11.28 32.33 -8.49
N LYS A 216 -11.89 33.50 -8.39
CA LYS A 216 -12.13 34.40 -9.55
C LYS A 216 -10.82 34.81 -10.25
N THR A 217 -9.73 34.89 -9.50
CA THR A 217 -8.38 35.26 -9.97
C THR A 217 -7.59 34.07 -10.52
N GLY A 218 -8.19 32.90 -10.63
CA GLY A 218 -7.54 31.64 -10.97
C GLY A 218 -6.99 30.88 -9.75
N GLY A 219 -6.78 29.58 -9.90
CA GLY A 219 -6.36 28.69 -8.80
C GLY A 219 -7.51 28.31 -7.88
N LYS A 220 -7.18 27.88 -6.68
CA LYS A 220 -8.13 27.34 -5.68
C LYS A 220 -7.94 27.99 -4.31
N SER A 221 -9.00 28.04 -3.52
CA SER A 221 -8.96 28.31 -2.08
C SER A 221 -9.26 27.01 -1.34
N ILE A 222 -8.36 26.58 -0.47
CA ILE A 222 -8.47 25.36 0.32
C ILE A 222 -8.89 25.73 1.73
N VAL A 223 -10.14 25.46 2.07
CA VAL A 223 -10.66 25.70 3.41
C VAL A 223 -10.32 24.51 4.30
N THR A 224 -9.70 24.79 5.42
CA THR A 224 -9.28 23.78 6.40
C THR A 224 -9.82 24.09 7.79
N SER A 225 -9.65 23.17 8.75
CA SER A 225 -10.03 23.41 10.15
C SER A 225 -9.18 24.48 10.86
N MET A 226 -8.04 24.88 10.29
CA MET A 226 -7.12 25.86 10.86
C MET A 226 -7.09 27.19 10.08
N GLY A 227 -7.80 27.29 8.96
CA GLY A 227 -7.82 28.49 8.10
C GLY A 227 -7.91 28.15 6.63
N THR A 228 -7.73 29.17 5.79
CA THR A 228 -7.83 29.06 4.33
C THR A 228 -6.48 29.32 3.68
N ILE A 229 -6.12 28.48 2.70
CA ILE A 229 -4.89 28.59 1.90
C ILE A 229 -5.29 28.82 0.44
N ASN A 230 -4.76 29.84 -0.18
CA ASN A 230 -4.89 30.06 -1.61
C ASN A 230 -3.74 29.33 -2.35
N THR A 231 -4.04 28.76 -3.49
CA THR A 231 -3.03 28.00 -4.24
C THR A 231 -3.28 28.05 -5.74
N GLY A 232 -2.19 27.97 -6.50
CA GLY A 232 -2.27 27.82 -7.94
C GLY A 232 -2.73 26.43 -8.36
N LYS A 233 -2.30 25.36 -7.65
CA LYS A 233 -2.60 23.97 -8.00
C LYS A 233 -2.82 23.10 -6.77
N VAL A 234 -3.61 22.04 -6.94
CA VAL A 234 -3.96 21.10 -5.87
C VAL A 234 -3.64 19.67 -6.30
N ILE A 235 -3.01 18.89 -5.40
CA ILE A 235 -2.79 17.45 -5.58
C ILE A 235 -3.54 16.71 -4.46
N VAL A 236 -4.43 15.80 -4.82
CA VAL A 236 -5.21 14.99 -3.87
C VAL A 236 -4.61 13.58 -3.78
N ALA A 237 -4.11 13.24 -2.59
CA ALA A 237 -3.45 11.97 -2.28
C ALA A 237 -4.12 11.21 -1.11
N THR A 238 -5.41 11.43 -0.89
CA THR A 238 -6.17 10.88 0.24
C THR A 238 -6.54 9.39 0.07
N ASN A 239 -6.53 8.87 -1.15
CA ASN A 239 -6.79 7.47 -1.48
C ASN A 239 -8.01 6.89 -0.72
N ALA A 240 -7.84 5.83 0.07
CA ALA A 240 -8.92 5.18 0.84
C ALA A 240 -9.49 6.02 2.00
N TYR A 241 -8.85 7.13 2.34
CA TYR A 241 -9.31 8.06 3.38
C TYR A 241 -10.18 9.20 2.83
N THR A 242 -10.61 9.08 1.58
CA THR A 242 -11.56 9.98 0.93
C THR A 242 -12.98 9.75 1.48
N GLY A 243 -13.28 10.40 2.59
CA GLY A 243 -14.51 10.22 3.36
C GLY A 243 -15.75 10.83 2.72
N ARG A 244 -16.96 10.54 3.31
CA ARG A 244 -18.26 11.00 2.83
C ARG A 244 -18.70 12.35 3.40
N LYS A 245 -18.00 12.88 4.39
CA LYS A 245 -18.43 14.07 5.15
C LYS A 245 -18.47 15.35 4.30
N TYR A 246 -17.53 15.49 3.35
CA TYR A 246 -17.33 16.71 2.59
C TYR A 246 -17.65 16.54 1.10
N ASN A 247 -18.20 17.59 0.47
CA ASN A 247 -18.62 17.55 -0.94
C ASN A 247 -17.46 17.43 -1.92
N PHE A 248 -16.33 18.09 -1.65
CA PHE A 248 -15.16 18.02 -2.54
C PHE A 248 -14.64 16.61 -2.74
N THR A 249 -14.89 15.69 -1.79
CA THR A 249 -14.50 14.29 -1.89
C THR A 249 -15.40 13.47 -2.80
N LYS A 250 -16.61 13.97 -3.15
CA LYS A 250 -17.66 13.23 -3.87
C LYS A 250 -17.15 12.65 -5.19
N PHE A 251 -16.38 13.43 -5.93
CA PHE A 251 -15.84 13.01 -7.21
C PHE A 251 -14.98 11.75 -7.08
N LEU A 252 -14.00 11.76 -6.17
CA LEU A 252 -13.06 10.66 -5.98
C LEU A 252 -13.70 9.46 -5.27
N ARG A 253 -14.51 9.69 -4.22
CA ARG A 253 -15.13 8.59 -3.45
C ARG A 253 -16.12 7.75 -4.25
N GLN A 254 -16.75 8.30 -5.31
CA GLN A 254 -17.63 7.54 -6.20
C GLN A 254 -16.87 6.60 -7.15
N ARG A 255 -15.54 6.68 -7.18
CA ARG A 255 -14.63 5.94 -8.06
C ARG A 255 -13.71 4.98 -7.31
N LEU A 256 -13.68 5.08 -5.99
CA LEU A 256 -12.83 4.26 -5.12
C LEU A 256 -13.68 3.43 -4.15
N VAL A 257 -13.40 2.14 -4.10
CA VAL A 257 -14.00 1.21 -3.12
C VAL A 257 -13.00 1.03 -1.97
N PRO A 258 -13.24 1.64 -0.80
CA PRO A 258 -12.41 1.39 0.37
C PRO A 258 -12.72 -0.01 0.92
N THR A 259 -11.67 -0.76 1.20
CA THR A 259 -11.71 -2.04 1.91
C THR A 259 -10.74 -2.01 3.07
N GLN A 260 -10.90 -2.91 4.03
CA GLN A 260 -9.98 -2.98 5.16
C GLN A 260 -9.18 -4.27 5.13
N SER A 261 -7.89 -4.13 5.43
CA SER A 261 -6.98 -5.21 5.78
C SER A 261 -6.73 -5.16 7.28
N CYS A 262 -6.67 -6.34 7.90
CA CYS A 262 -6.27 -6.49 9.30
C CYS A 262 -4.92 -7.17 9.35
N ILE A 263 -4.04 -6.72 10.24
CA ILE A 263 -2.72 -7.28 10.46
C ILE A 263 -2.57 -7.63 11.93
N ILE A 264 -2.00 -8.79 12.21
CA ILE A 264 -1.53 -9.21 13.53
C ILE A 264 -0.01 -9.34 13.53
N VAL A 265 0.59 -9.13 14.71
CA VAL A 265 2.00 -9.46 14.99
C VAL A 265 2.04 -10.31 16.24
N THR A 266 2.81 -11.40 16.17
CA THR A 266 3.00 -12.34 17.29
C THR A 266 3.75 -11.68 18.44
N GLU A 267 3.73 -12.31 19.61
CA GLU A 267 4.73 -12.09 20.63
C GLU A 267 6.15 -12.33 20.10
N LYS A 268 7.16 -11.94 20.85
CA LYS A 268 8.55 -12.24 20.50
C LYS A 268 8.79 -13.74 20.55
N LEU A 269 9.11 -14.32 19.40
CA LEU A 269 9.45 -15.74 19.25
C LEU A 269 10.95 -15.98 19.34
N GLY A 270 11.73 -14.95 19.03
CA GLY A 270 13.19 -15.00 18.87
C GLY A 270 13.60 -15.38 17.42
N ILE A 271 14.83 -14.98 17.07
CA ILE A 271 15.36 -15.10 15.70
C ILE A 271 15.40 -16.56 15.22
N ASP A 272 15.82 -17.47 16.07
CA ASP A 272 15.96 -18.90 15.71
C ASP A 272 14.60 -19.56 15.47
N ALA A 273 13.60 -19.23 16.30
CA ALA A 273 12.25 -19.73 16.09
C ALA A 273 11.66 -19.19 14.78
N VAL A 274 11.83 -17.90 14.47
CA VAL A 274 11.36 -17.33 13.20
C VAL A 274 12.08 -17.98 12.01
N LYS A 275 13.40 -18.20 12.08
CA LYS A 275 14.16 -18.92 11.04
C LYS A 275 13.71 -20.36 10.87
N LYS A 276 13.31 -21.07 11.95
CA LYS A 276 12.76 -22.41 11.87
C LYS A 276 11.52 -22.46 10.96
N TYR A 277 10.64 -21.47 11.06
CA TYR A 277 9.43 -21.35 10.24
C TYR A 277 9.67 -20.77 8.85
N MET A 278 10.60 -19.83 8.75
CA MET A 278 10.90 -19.02 7.56
C MET A 278 12.41 -19.02 7.26
N PRO A 279 13.00 -20.16 6.79
CA PRO A 279 14.46 -20.27 6.66
C PRO A 279 15.12 -19.18 5.83
N LYS A 280 14.44 -18.70 4.79
CA LYS A 280 14.95 -17.65 3.89
C LYS A 280 14.54 -16.24 4.30
N LEU A 281 13.77 -16.07 5.38
CA LEU A 281 13.30 -14.75 5.90
C LEU A 281 12.69 -13.88 4.82
N ARG A 282 12.00 -14.49 3.86
CA ARG A 282 11.38 -13.79 2.72
C ARG A 282 10.10 -13.04 3.12
N MET A 283 9.54 -12.34 2.17
CA MET A 283 8.12 -11.97 2.18
C MET A 283 7.32 -13.18 1.72
N TYR A 284 6.18 -13.47 2.34
CA TYR A 284 5.37 -14.64 2.04
C TYR A 284 3.93 -14.27 1.71
N GLY A 285 3.27 -15.14 0.98
CA GLY A 285 1.84 -15.03 0.67
C GLY A 285 1.31 -16.34 0.11
N ASN A 286 0.02 -16.38 -0.23
CA ASN A 286 -0.62 -17.55 -0.83
C ASN A 286 -1.50 -17.16 -2.02
N THR A 287 -2.03 -18.17 -2.72
CA THR A 287 -2.92 -17.97 -3.89
C THR A 287 -4.40 -17.99 -3.54
N ALA A 288 -4.80 -17.92 -2.27
CA ALA A 288 -6.21 -17.86 -1.87
C ALA A 288 -6.88 -16.57 -2.36
N ASN A 289 -8.19 -16.63 -2.65
CA ASN A 289 -8.97 -15.43 -3.00
C ASN A 289 -9.05 -14.45 -1.82
N ILE A 290 -9.20 -14.96 -0.58
CA ILE A 290 -8.96 -14.19 0.64
C ILE A 290 -7.48 -14.35 1.00
N TYR A 291 -6.69 -13.59 0.30
CA TYR A 291 -5.26 -13.60 0.32
C TYR A 291 -4.70 -13.29 1.72
N SER A 292 -3.75 -14.12 2.16
CA SER A 292 -2.93 -13.85 3.33
C SER A 292 -1.49 -13.54 2.91
N TYR A 293 -0.93 -12.52 3.51
CA TYR A 293 0.49 -12.18 3.39
C TYR A 293 1.11 -12.19 4.77
N PHE A 294 2.35 -12.62 4.85
CA PHE A 294 3.05 -12.70 6.13
C PHE A 294 4.56 -12.57 5.90
N ARG A 295 5.27 -12.21 6.96
CA ARG A 295 6.72 -12.00 6.92
C ARG A 295 7.30 -11.99 8.33
N PRO A 296 8.61 -12.20 8.49
CA PRO A 296 9.28 -11.80 9.71
C PRO A 296 9.23 -10.28 9.87
N THR A 297 9.17 -9.80 11.10
CA THR A 297 9.44 -8.37 11.41
C THR A 297 10.89 -8.04 11.01
N PRO A 298 11.24 -6.75 10.77
CA PRO A 298 12.58 -6.39 10.34
C PRO A 298 13.70 -6.81 11.31
N ASP A 299 13.40 -6.87 12.62
CA ASP A 299 14.28 -7.41 13.68
C ASP A 299 14.36 -8.95 13.67
N ARG A 300 13.51 -9.63 12.89
CA ARG A 300 13.42 -11.10 12.76
C ARG A 300 12.98 -11.82 14.02
N GLU A 301 12.41 -11.13 15.00
CA GLU A 301 11.98 -11.73 16.26
C GLU A 301 10.51 -12.15 16.31
N ARG A 302 9.69 -11.67 15.37
CA ARG A 302 8.23 -11.86 15.34
C ARG A 302 7.74 -12.23 13.94
N ILE A 303 6.51 -12.76 13.85
CA ILE A 303 5.81 -12.98 12.59
C ILE A 303 4.66 -12.00 12.48
N LEU A 304 4.62 -11.26 11.38
CA LEU A 304 3.52 -10.43 10.95
C LEU A 304 2.66 -11.22 9.96
N LEU A 305 1.33 -11.23 10.16
CA LEU A 305 0.38 -11.79 9.22
C LEU A 305 -0.78 -10.83 8.98
N GLY A 306 -1.09 -10.57 7.72
CA GLY A 306 -2.21 -9.73 7.30
C GLY A 306 -3.13 -10.43 6.31
N SER A 307 -4.42 -10.09 6.38
CA SER A 307 -5.43 -10.54 5.45
C SER A 307 -6.58 -9.53 5.40
N ARG A 308 -7.64 -9.83 4.63
CA ARG A 308 -8.84 -9.01 4.58
C ARG A 308 -9.50 -8.95 5.95
N SER A 309 -10.00 -7.77 6.35
CA SER A 309 -10.78 -7.58 7.56
C SER A 309 -12.28 -7.59 7.28
N PHE A 310 -13.04 -7.97 8.29
CA PHE A 310 -14.49 -7.84 8.34
C PHE A 310 -14.93 -6.74 9.33
N ASP A 311 -14.00 -6.14 10.06
CA ASP A 311 -14.23 -5.01 10.97
C ASP A 311 -14.37 -3.70 10.19
N ARG A 312 -14.99 -2.69 10.80
CA ARG A 312 -15.24 -1.39 10.16
C ARG A 312 -14.38 -0.25 10.70
N SER A 313 -14.10 -0.22 11.99
CA SER A 313 -13.43 0.90 12.66
C SER A 313 -12.20 0.49 13.43
N GLU A 314 -12.30 -0.57 14.23
CA GLU A 314 -11.25 -1.09 15.08
C GLU A 314 -11.14 -2.62 14.95
N PRO A 315 -9.94 -3.19 15.22
CA PRO A 315 -9.79 -4.64 15.22
C PRO A 315 -10.58 -5.27 16.37
N SER A 316 -11.42 -6.24 16.05
CA SER A 316 -12.17 -7.00 17.01
C SER A 316 -11.42 -8.26 17.46
N LYS A 317 -11.82 -8.82 18.63
CA LYS A 317 -11.33 -10.14 19.05
C LYS A 317 -11.60 -11.22 17.99
N LYS A 318 -12.72 -11.12 17.25
CA LYS A 318 -13.06 -12.04 16.15
C LYS A 318 -12.03 -11.99 15.02
N SER A 319 -11.57 -10.80 14.63
CA SER A 319 -10.54 -10.64 13.60
C SER A 319 -9.20 -11.21 14.05
N VAL A 320 -8.81 -11.01 15.30
CA VAL A 320 -7.58 -11.60 15.86
C VAL A 320 -7.66 -13.13 15.84
N ILE A 321 -8.78 -13.70 16.29
CA ILE A 321 -8.99 -15.15 16.28
C ILE A 321 -8.93 -15.70 14.84
N TYR A 322 -9.55 -15.00 13.88
CA TYR A 322 -9.54 -15.40 12.48
C TYR A 322 -8.12 -15.39 11.91
N LEU A 323 -7.37 -14.31 12.13
CA LEU A 323 -5.98 -14.22 11.63
C LEU A 323 -5.05 -15.20 12.33
N LYS A 324 -5.22 -15.40 13.64
CA LYS A 324 -4.48 -16.44 14.38
C LYS A 324 -4.77 -17.84 13.84
N LYS A 325 -6.03 -18.16 13.54
CA LYS A 325 -6.38 -19.43 12.87
C LYS A 325 -5.68 -19.58 11.52
N ASN A 326 -5.54 -18.50 10.75
CA ASN A 326 -4.79 -18.55 9.48
C ASN A 326 -3.29 -18.76 9.72
N LEU A 327 -2.71 -18.13 10.75
CA LEU A 327 -1.31 -18.34 11.14
C LEU A 327 -1.06 -19.80 11.56
N VAL A 328 -1.95 -20.36 12.38
CA VAL A 328 -1.87 -21.77 12.86
C VAL A 328 -2.07 -22.75 11.71
N LYS A 329 -2.88 -22.45 10.70
CA LYS A 329 -2.95 -23.29 9.49
C LYS A 329 -1.63 -23.34 8.74
N ILE A 330 -0.87 -22.24 8.73
CA ILE A 330 0.46 -22.22 8.10
C ILE A 330 1.49 -22.88 9.01
N PHE A 331 1.47 -22.54 10.30
CA PHE A 331 2.41 -23.02 11.32
C PHE A 331 1.65 -23.60 12.51
N PRO A 332 1.29 -24.90 12.50
CA PRO A 332 0.49 -25.53 13.56
C PRO A 332 1.10 -25.42 14.96
N GLU A 333 2.42 -25.42 15.04
CA GLU A 333 3.17 -25.30 16.31
C GLU A 333 2.95 -23.96 17.02
N LEU A 334 2.42 -22.93 16.32
CA LEU A 334 2.10 -21.63 16.90
C LEU A 334 0.70 -21.54 17.51
N ILE A 335 0.06 -22.67 17.85
CA ILE A 335 -1.30 -22.71 18.43
C ILE A 335 -1.38 -21.90 19.73
N ASP A 336 -0.37 -21.96 20.58
CA ASP A 336 -0.34 -21.27 21.87
C ASP A 336 0.32 -19.89 21.81
N CYS A 337 0.88 -19.51 20.66
CA CYS A 337 1.52 -18.20 20.46
C CYS A 337 0.53 -17.05 20.74
N LYS A 338 0.97 -16.05 21.47
CA LYS A 338 0.19 -14.82 21.72
C LYS A 338 0.29 -13.85 20.55
N VAL A 339 -0.71 -12.98 20.46
CA VAL A 339 -0.72 -11.85 19.52
C VAL A 339 -0.55 -10.58 20.34
N ASP A 340 0.52 -9.84 20.09
CA ASP A 340 0.81 -8.59 20.80
C ASP A 340 0.14 -7.39 20.14
N TYR A 341 0.10 -7.34 18.81
CA TYR A 341 -0.45 -6.21 18.05
C TYR A 341 -1.51 -6.65 17.06
N CYS A 342 -2.54 -5.82 16.93
CA CYS A 342 -3.53 -5.96 15.85
C CYS A 342 -4.03 -4.58 15.42
N TRP A 343 -4.05 -4.33 14.09
CA TRP A 343 -4.55 -3.07 13.55
C TRP A 343 -5.22 -3.24 12.20
N LEU A 344 -5.97 -2.21 11.81
CA LEU A 344 -6.61 -2.11 10.51
C LEU A 344 -5.89 -1.11 9.61
N GLY A 345 -5.86 -1.39 8.33
CA GLY A 345 -5.40 -0.48 7.27
C GLY A 345 -6.42 -0.38 6.15
N ASN A 346 -6.67 0.83 5.67
CA ASN A 346 -7.60 1.04 4.56
C ASN A 346 -6.88 0.91 3.21
N VAL A 347 -7.51 0.18 2.29
CA VAL A 347 -7.06 -0.03 0.91
C VAL A 347 -8.14 0.47 -0.03
N ALA A 348 -7.79 1.19 -1.08
CA ALA A 348 -8.76 1.62 -2.10
C ALA A 348 -8.56 0.88 -3.41
N PHE A 349 -9.67 0.46 -4.00
CA PHE A 349 -9.73 -0.18 -5.31
C PHE A 349 -10.49 0.70 -6.30
N THR A 350 -9.96 0.87 -7.49
CA THR A 350 -10.73 1.27 -8.67
C THR A 350 -11.51 0.07 -9.22
N LYS A 351 -12.44 0.29 -10.14
CA LYS A 351 -13.18 -0.79 -10.82
C LYS A 351 -12.24 -1.73 -11.58
N SER A 352 -11.20 -1.20 -12.21
CA SER A 352 -10.18 -1.96 -12.94
C SER A 352 -9.15 -2.65 -12.04
N GLN A 353 -9.12 -2.31 -10.74
CA GLN A 353 -8.07 -2.69 -9.78
C GLN A 353 -6.67 -2.16 -10.14
N LEU A 354 -6.59 -1.20 -11.06
CA LEU A 354 -5.36 -0.52 -11.43
C LEU A 354 -5.22 0.78 -10.64
N PRO A 355 -3.98 1.16 -10.26
CA PRO A 355 -3.68 2.51 -9.82
C PRO A 355 -4.02 3.54 -10.88
N THR A 356 -4.14 4.79 -10.49
CA THR A 356 -4.48 5.87 -11.43
C THR A 356 -3.81 7.19 -11.05
N VAL A 357 -3.38 7.92 -12.07
CA VAL A 357 -2.95 9.32 -12.00
C VAL A 357 -3.72 10.09 -13.07
N PHE A 358 -4.40 11.16 -12.69
CA PHE A 358 -5.22 11.95 -13.61
C PHE A 358 -5.41 13.38 -13.11
N GLN A 359 -5.88 14.25 -14.02
CA GLN A 359 -6.33 15.60 -13.71
C GLN A 359 -7.85 15.69 -13.90
N HIS A 360 -8.51 16.43 -13.03
CA HIS A 360 -9.92 16.78 -13.17
C HIS A 360 -10.19 18.11 -12.47
N ASN A 361 -10.81 19.09 -13.17
CA ASN A 361 -11.11 20.43 -12.67
C ASN A 361 -9.90 21.12 -12.01
N ASP A 362 -8.75 21.10 -12.68
CA ASP A 362 -7.47 21.66 -12.24
C ASP A 362 -6.94 21.08 -10.92
N ILE A 363 -7.44 19.92 -10.53
CA ILE A 363 -6.95 19.12 -9.41
C ILE A 363 -6.30 17.85 -9.94
N TYR A 364 -5.13 17.50 -9.39
CA TYR A 364 -4.36 16.33 -9.76
C TYR A 364 -4.57 15.24 -8.71
N TYR A 365 -4.61 13.98 -9.15
CA TYR A 365 -4.95 12.85 -8.29
C TYR A 365 -3.97 11.70 -8.46
N ALA A 366 -3.58 11.06 -7.35
CA ALA A 366 -2.91 9.77 -7.33
C ALA A 366 -3.66 8.85 -6.36
N ALA A 367 -4.27 7.77 -6.85
CA ALA A 367 -5.16 6.94 -6.04
C ALA A 367 -5.34 5.51 -6.59
N GLY A 368 -6.10 4.69 -5.85
CA GLY A 368 -6.53 3.37 -6.31
C GLY A 368 -5.45 2.30 -6.27
N PHE A 369 -4.50 2.36 -5.35
CA PHE A 369 -3.32 1.49 -5.30
C PHE A 369 -3.63 0.01 -5.04
N ALA A 370 -4.86 -0.38 -4.75
CA ALA A 370 -5.37 -1.76 -4.67
C ALA A 370 -4.52 -2.74 -3.81
N GLY A 371 -3.88 -2.23 -2.74
CA GLY A 371 -3.00 -3.01 -1.86
C GLY A 371 -1.51 -2.98 -2.24
N SER A 372 -1.15 -2.36 -3.37
CA SER A 372 0.24 -2.25 -3.85
C SER A 372 0.91 -0.90 -3.51
N GLY A 373 0.28 -0.10 -2.65
CA GLY A 373 0.67 1.28 -2.35
C GLY A 373 2.04 1.46 -1.69
N THR A 374 2.68 0.41 -1.23
CA THR A 374 4.00 0.48 -0.59
C THR A 374 5.07 1.09 -1.52
N VAL A 375 5.05 0.71 -2.79
CA VAL A 375 5.93 1.24 -3.84
C VAL A 375 5.19 2.28 -4.69
N TRP A 376 4.01 1.91 -5.20
CA TRP A 376 3.28 2.72 -6.17
C TRP A 376 2.79 4.07 -5.64
N ALA A 377 2.48 4.18 -4.34
CA ALA A 377 2.03 5.47 -3.81
C ALA A 377 3.11 6.53 -3.91
N ARG A 378 4.37 6.17 -3.57
CA ARG A 378 5.50 7.08 -3.73
C ARG A 378 5.72 7.45 -5.20
N TRP A 379 5.79 6.45 -6.07
CA TRP A 379 6.01 6.64 -7.49
C TRP A 379 4.94 7.50 -8.15
N LEU A 380 3.67 7.16 -7.96
CA LEU A 380 2.56 7.88 -8.60
C LEU A 380 2.29 9.24 -7.95
N GLY A 381 2.66 9.44 -6.69
CA GLY A 381 2.69 10.77 -6.08
C GLY A 381 3.68 11.69 -6.79
N LYS A 382 4.91 11.21 -7.04
CA LYS A 382 5.91 11.89 -7.85
C LYS A 382 5.37 12.18 -9.27
N LYS A 383 4.75 11.18 -9.92
CA LYS A 383 4.17 11.33 -11.26
C LYS A 383 3.02 12.35 -11.32
N ALA A 384 2.17 12.41 -10.29
CA ALA A 384 1.12 13.42 -10.18
C ALA A 384 1.70 14.85 -10.06
N ALA A 385 2.78 15.01 -9.30
CA ALA A 385 3.48 16.28 -9.20
C ALA A 385 4.17 16.66 -10.52
N GLU A 386 4.85 15.73 -11.20
CA GLU A 386 5.45 15.94 -12.52
C GLU A 386 4.40 16.43 -13.54
N MET A 387 3.21 15.79 -13.56
CA MET A 387 2.07 16.21 -14.37
C MET A 387 1.62 17.64 -14.00
N ALA A 388 1.49 17.93 -12.71
CA ALA A 388 1.02 19.21 -12.23
C ALA A 388 2.00 20.37 -12.54
N ILE A 389 3.31 20.09 -12.54
CA ILE A 389 4.35 21.07 -12.88
C ILE A 389 4.47 21.24 -14.41
N GLY A 390 3.94 20.30 -15.20
CA GLY A 390 4.06 20.31 -16.66
C GLY A 390 5.38 19.69 -17.16
N ILE A 391 6.01 18.82 -16.35
CA ILE A 391 7.22 18.08 -16.72
C ILE A 391 6.81 16.63 -16.97
N SER A 392 6.96 16.16 -18.20
CA SER A 392 6.68 14.77 -18.55
C SER A 392 7.71 14.23 -19.52
N ASN A 393 8.84 13.78 -18.99
CA ASN A 393 9.84 13.09 -19.82
C ASN A 393 9.45 11.62 -20.09
N LYS A 394 8.68 11.00 -19.16
CA LYS A 394 8.16 9.64 -19.29
C LYS A 394 6.83 9.56 -18.53
N PRO A 395 5.68 9.66 -19.20
CA PRO A 395 4.39 9.51 -18.54
C PRO A 395 4.24 8.10 -17.95
N SER A 396 3.51 7.99 -16.84
CA SER A 396 3.15 6.69 -16.29
C SER A 396 2.13 5.98 -17.19
N VAL A 397 2.18 4.66 -17.25
CA VAL A 397 1.13 3.84 -17.92
C VAL A 397 -0.25 4.02 -17.27
N PHE A 398 -0.30 4.58 -16.06
CA PHE A 398 -1.53 4.88 -15.33
C PHE A 398 -2.04 6.31 -15.54
N TYR A 399 -1.43 7.09 -16.43
CA TYR A 399 -2.00 8.35 -16.89
C TYR A 399 -3.22 8.07 -17.77
N GLY A 400 -4.31 8.74 -17.46
CA GLY A 400 -5.52 8.56 -18.24
C GLY A 400 -6.68 9.40 -17.74
N PRO A 401 -7.88 9.12 -18.24
CA PRO A 401 -9.09 9.73 -17.71
C PRO A 401 -9.35 9.28 -16.27
N PRO A 402 -10.18 10.03 -15.51
CA PRO A 402 -10.62 9.58 -14.19
C PRO A 402 -11.18 8.16 -14.23
N PRO A 403 -10.91 7.32 -13.21
CA PRO A 403 -11.47 5.97 -13.18
C PRO A 403 -13.00 6.01 -13.24
N ALA A 404 -13.60 4.96 -13.82
CA ALA A 404 -15.03 4.90 -14.00
C ALA A 404 -15.80 5.04 -12.68
N LYS A 405 -16.84 5.86 -12.70
CA LYS A 405 -17.79 5.97 -11.58
C LYS A 405 -18.52 4.65 -11.40
N LEU A 406 -18.70 4.23 -10.15
CA LEU A 406 -19.46 3.04 -9.81
C LEU A 406 -20.96 3.37 -9.76
N PRO A 407 -21.85 2.63 -10.47
CA PRO A 407 -23.27 2.86 -10.41
C PRO A 407 -23.83 2.71 -8.99
N PHE A 408 -24.76 3.56 -8.59
CA PHE A 408 -25.45 3.53 -7.29
C PHE A 408 -24.51 3.51 -6.07
N TYR A 409 -23.31 4.10 -6.21
CA TYR A 409 -22.28 4.09 -5.20
C TYR A 409 -21.84 5.51 -4.82
N ASP A 410 -21.83 5.77 -3.52
CA ASP A 410 -21.40 7.06 -2.95
C ASP A 410 -20.38 6.88 -1.82
N GLY A 411 -19.39 6.01 -2.00
CA GLY A 411 -18.32 5.77 -1.03
C GLY A 411 -18.67 4.81 0.12
N ASN A 412 -19.89 4.26 0.18
CA ASN A 412 -20.25 3.19 1.11
C ASN A 412 -20.28 1.85 0.39
N PRO A 413 -19.30 0.97 0.62
CA PRO A 413 -19.20 -0.30 -0.09
C PRO A 413 -20.15 -1.37 0.48
N TRP A 414 -21.47 -1.13 0.44
CA TRP A 414 -22.52 -1.99 0.98
C TRP A 414 -22.49 -3.43 0.43
N PHE A 415 -21.95 -3.62 -0.74
CA PHE A 415 -21.84 -4.92 -1.43
C PHE A 415 -20.65 -5.78 -0.97
N LEU A 416 -19.66 -5.24 -0.24
CA LEU A 416 -18.47 -5.97 0.17
C LEU A 416 -18.75 -7.23 1.00
N PRO A 417 -19.73 -7.26 1.93
CA PRO A 417 -20.05 -8.49 2.65
C PRO A 417 -20.44 -9.65 1.73
N MET A 418 -21.16 -9.36 0.64
CA MET A 418 -21.57 -10.39 -0.35
C MET A 418 -20.35 -10.90 -1.13
N ILE A 419 -19.47 -9.99 -1.58
CA ILE A 419 -18.23 -10.35 -2.27
C ILE A 419 -17.33 -11.19 -1.37
N ASN A 420 -17.22 -10.84 -0.10
CA ASN A 420 -16.41 -11.59 0.87
C ASN A 420 -16.96 -13.01 1.09
N LYS A 421 -18.28 -13.17 1.22
CA LYS A 421 -18.91 -14.50 1.34
C LYS A 421 -18.66 -15.34 0.09
N TYR A 422 -18.77 -14.76 -1.10
CA TYR A 422 -18.51 -15.45 -2.37
C TYR A 422 -17.04 -15.94 -2.45
N TYR A 423 -16.07 -15.11 -2.12
CA TYR A 423 -14.66 -15.52 -2.11
C TYR A 423 -14.35 -16.57 -1.04
N SER A 424 -14.94 -16.45 0.17
CA SER A 424 -14.80 -17.48 1.21
C SER A 424 -15.36 -18.82 0.75
N PHE A 425 -16.51 -18.83 0.06
CA PHE A 425 -17.09 -20.04 -0.51
C PHE A 425 -16.19 -20.65 -1.61
N LYS A 426 -15.65 -19.83 -2.50
CA LYS A 426 -14.68 -20.28 -3.51
C LYS A 426 -13.43 -20.93 -2.90
N ASP A 427 -12.87 -20.32 -1.85
CA ASP A 427 -11.68 -20.86 -1.18
C ASP A 427 -12.00 -22.19 -0.48
N TRP A 428 -13.15 -22.27 0.19
CA TRP A 428 -13.62 -23.53 0.82
C TRP A 428 -13.84 -24.65 -0.20
N PHE A 429 -14.42 -24.34 -1.36
CA PHE A 429 -14.68 -25.32 -2.41
C PHE A 429 -13.39 -25.84 -3.04
N LYS A 430 -12.38 -24.99 -3.19
CA LYS A 430 -11.04 -25.40 -3.64
C LYS A 430 -10.39 -26.39 -2.67
N THR A 431 -10.44 -26.10 -1.37
CA THR A 431 -9.79 -26.95 -0.34
C THR A 431 -10.47 -28.32 -0.12
N LYS A 432 -11.74 -28.49 -0.55
CA LYS A 432 -12.41 -29.81 -0.48
C LYS A 432 -12.16 -30.70 -1.70
N ARG A 433 -11.64 -30.18 -2.79
CA ARG A 433 -11.33 -30.92 -4.02
C ARG A 433 -9.86 -31.32 -4.15
N THR A 434 -9.05 -30.92 -3.22
CA THR A 434 -7.64 -31.33 -3.01
C THR A 434 -7.50 -32.26 -1.83
#